data_1ec4b76e66634ffeb9a3de6dffe6c35d
#
_entry.id   1ec4b76e66634ffeb9a3de6dffe6c35d
#
_cell.length_a   1.000
_cell.length_b   1.000
_cell.length_c   1.000
_cell.angle_alpha   90.00
_cell.angle_beta   90.00
_cell.angle_gamma   90.00
#
_symmetry.space_group_name_H-M   'P 1'
#
loop_
_entity.id
_entity.type
_entity.pdbx_description
1 polymer ?
#
loop_
_entity_poly.entity_id
_entity_poly.type
_entity_poly.pdbx_seq_one_letter_code
_entity_poly.pdbx_strand_id
1 'polypeptide(L)'
;MAITFSVPGDPVPQPRPRITVRGRHGHAYVPKDHAIHAYRQAVAIAARAAGLVEATAPVSVIVDAVFARPKSHLTKSGVKASAPALPRPDVDNLGKAVLDALQEVMGDDTNVSRLLVEKSWGT
;
A
#
# COMPACT_ATOMS: atom_id res chain seq x y z
N MET A 1 -14.55 0.63 -18.02
CA MET A 1 -15.16 -0.04 -16.85
C MET A 1 -14.25 0.15 -15.63
N ALA A 2 -14.83 0.53 -14.51
CA ALA A 2 -14.07 0.71 -13.28
C ALA A 2 -14.24 -0.49 -12.35
N ILE A 3 -13.13 -0.95 -11.76
CA ILE A 3 -13.14 -1.97 -10.72
C ILE A 3 -12.76 -1.27 -9.41
N THR A 4 -13.60 -1.45 -8.40
CA THR A 4 -13.38 -0.86 -7.08
C THR A 4 -13.42 -1.94 -6.02
N PHE A 5 -12.49 -1.89 -5.08
CA PHE A 5 -12.47 -2.81 -3.95
C PHE A 5 -11.83 -2.14 -2.74
N SER A 6 -12.06 -2.74 -1.58
CA SER A 6 -11.49 -2.27 -0.32
C SER A 6 -10.71 -3.39 0.36
N VAL A 7 -9.65 -3.00 1.04
CA VAL A 7 -8.85 -3.92 1.85
C VAL A 7 -8.93 -3.42 3.29
N PRO A 8 -9.47 -4.20 4.23
CA PRO A 8 -9.61 -3.75 5.61
C PRO A 8 -8.26 -3.65 6.31
N GLY A 9 -8.19 -2.82 7.33
CA GLY A 9 -6.99 -2.57 8.11
C GLY A 9 -6.15 -1.42 7.58
N ASP A 10 -5.09 -1.07 8.30
CA ASP A 10 -4.19 0.00 7.90
C ASP A 10 -3.38 -0.41 6.67
N PRO A 11 -3.20 0.48 5.70
CA PRO A 11 -2.28 0.24 4.59
C PRO A 11 -0.84 0.05 5.09
N VAL A 12 -0.09 -0.78 4.37
CA VAL A 12 1.32 -1.05 4.69
C VAL A 12 2.19 -0.47 3.57
N PRO A 13 3.09 0.47 3.88
CA PRO A 13 3.98 1.01 2.85
C PRO A 13 5.04 -0.02 2.46
N GLN A 14 5.55 0.10 1.23
CA GLN A 14 6.65 -0.75 0.77
C GLN A 14 7.88 -0.48 1.65
N PRO A 15 8.43 -1.50 2.34
CA PRO A 15 9.59 -1.31 3.19
C PRO A 15 10.87 -1.14 2.37
N ARG A 16 11.87 -0.50 2.97
CA ARG A 16 13.21 -0.50 2.40
C ARG A 16 13.82 -1.89 2.62
N PRO A 17 14.41 -2.51 1.59
CA PRO A 17 15.08 -3.80 1.76
C PRO A 17 16.24 -3.69 2.76
N ARG A 18 16.43 -4.73 3.56
CA ARG A 18 17.64 -4.88 4.36
C ARG A 18 18.76 -5.40 3.49
N ILE A 19 20.00 -5.03 3.84
CA ILE A 19 21.18 -5.45 3.09
C ILE A 19 21.99 -6.40 3.96
N THR A 20 22.29 -7.59 3.41
CA THR A 20 23.22 -8.54 4.01
C THR A 20 24.44 -8.60 3.13
N VAL A 21 25.63 -8.56 3.75
CA VAL A 21 26.90 -8.69 3.03
C VAL A 21 27.54 -10.02 3.41
N ARG A 22 27.82 -10.84 2.40
CA ARG A 22 28.59 -12.08 2.55
C ARG A 22 29.82 -11.98 1.66
N GLY A 23 31.01 -11.86 2.29
CA GLY A 23 32.23 -11.63 1.55
C GLY A 23 32.18 -10.32 0.78
N ARG A 24 32.24 -10.38 -0.55
CA ARG A 24 32.20 -9.21 -1.45
C ARG A 24 30.80 -8.92 -2.02
N HIS A 25 29.80 -9.73 -1.67
CA HIS A 25 28.47 -9.62 -2.25
C HIS A 25 27.46 -9.06 -1.25
N GLY A 26 26.76 -8.00 -1.65
CA GLY A 26 25.60 -7.48 -0.96
C GLY A 26 24.32 -8.14 -1.51
N HIS A 27 23.39 -8.42 -0.61
CA HIS A 27 22.08 -8.96 -0.99
C HIS A 27 20.98 -8.17 -0.28
N ALA A 28 20.07 -7.61 -1.07
CA ALA A 28 18.93 -6.88 -0.55
C ALA A 28 17.74 -7.83 -0.36
N TYR A 29 17.08 -7.74 0.79
CA TYR A 29 15.93 -8.58 1.10
C TYR A 29 14.93 -7.88 2.02
N VAL A 30 13.67 -8.35 1.98
CA VAL A 30 12.65 -7.96 2.95
C VAL A 30 12.42 -9.16 3.88
N PRO A 31 12.45 -8.95 5.23
CA PRO A 31 12.22 -10.04 6.17
C PRO A 31 10.90 -10.78 5.89
N LYS A 32 10.91 -12.11 6.07
CA LYS A 32 9.76 -12.98 5.77
C LYS A 32 8.53 -12.67 6.62
N ASP A 33 8.73 -12.17 7.82
CA ASP A 33 7.66 -11.84 8.78
C ASP A 33 7.17 -10.41 8.67
N HIS A 34 7.68 -9.63 7.71
CA HIS A 34 7.23 -8.25 7.53
C HIS A 34 5.76 -8.22 7.09
N ALA A 35 5.02 -7.25 7.66
CA ALA A 35 3.59 -7.08 7.38
C ALA A 35 3.26 -6.89 5.89
N ILE A 36 4.24 -6.43 5.08
CA ILE A 36 4.03 -6.20 3.65
C ILE A 36 3.56 -7.45 2.91
N HIS A 37 4.04 -8.62 3.29
CA HIS A 37 3.70 -9.87 2.59
C HIS A 37 2.21 -10.20 2.74
N ALA A 38 1.67 -10.14 3.96
CA ALA A 38 0.25 -10.37 4.20
C ALA A 38 -0.62 -9.29 3.55
N TYR A 39 -0.17 -8.03 3.59
CA TYR A 39 -0.87 -6.92 2.97
C TYR A 39 -0.97 -7.09 1.46
N ARG A 40 0.13 -7.45 0.79
CA ARG A 40 0.14 -7.68 -0.66
C ARG A 40 -0.80 -8.81 -1.06
N GLN A 41 -0.83 -9.89 -0.27
CA GLN A 41 -1.78 -10.99 -0.50
C GLN A 41 -3.22 -10.50 -0.34
N ALA A 42 -3.51 -9.72 0.68
CA ALA A 42 -4.86 -9.18 0.91
C ALA A 42 -5.31 -8.29 -0.26
N VAL A 43 -4.44 -7.44 -0.77
CA VAL A 43 -4.73 -6.58 -1.92
C VAL A 43 -4.98 -7.44 -3.16
N ALA A 44 -4.13 -8.42 -3.44
CA ALA A 44 -4.28 -9.29 -4.61
C ALA A 44 -5.58 -10.11 -4.55
N ILE A 45 -5.91 -10.65 -3.38
CA ILE A 45 -7.15 -11.42 -3.18
C ILE A 45 -8.37 -10.52 -3.41
N ALA A 46 -8.38 -9.31 -2.83
CA ALA A 46 -9.48 -8.37 -2.99
C ALA A 46 -9.64 -7.94 -4.45
N ALA A 47 -8.54 -7.70 -5.15
CA ALA A 47 -8.55 -7.32 -6.56
C ALA A 47 -9.14 -8.43 -7.43
N ARG A 48 -8.72 -9.68 -7.23
CA ARG A 48 -9.26 -10.83 -7.96
C ARG A 48 -10.74 -11.02 -7.68
N ALA A 49 -11.14 -10.89 -6.43
CA ALA A 49 -12.56 -11.01 -6.04
C ALA A 49 -13.42 -9.92 -6.68
N ALA A 50 -12.86 -8.75 -6.93
CA ALA A 50 -13.55 -7.65 -7.59
C ALA A 50 -13.58 -7.79 -9.12
N GLY A 51 -12.90 -8.80 -9.67
CA GLY A 51 -12.92 -9.08 -11.11
C GLY A 51 -11.70 -8.59 -11.88
N LEU A 52 -10.66 -8.11 -11.20
CA LEU A 52 -9.44 -7.71 -11.89
C LEU A 52 -8.75 -8.93 -12.52
N VAL A 53 -8.36 -8.78 -13.77
CA VAL A 53 -7.68 -9.80 -14.55
C VAL A 53 -6.45 -9.17 -15.21
N GLU A 54 -5.71 -9.96 -15.99
CA GLU A 54 -4.53 -9.46 -16.70
C GLU A 54 -4.89 -8.25 -17.56
N ALA A 55 -4.08 -7.19 -17.44
CA ALA A 55 -4.31 -5.95 -18.18
C ALA A 55 -3.75 -6.05 -19.60
N THR A 56 -4.60 -5.78 -20.59
CA THR A 56 -4.23 -5.78 -22.00
C THR A 56 -4.22 -4.36 -22.59
N ALA A 57 -4.55 -3.36 -21.78
CA ALA A 57 -4.63 -1.95 -22.18
C ALA A 57 -4.16 -1.07 -21.02
N PRO A 58 -3.82 0.20 -21.26
CA PRO A 58 -3.43 1.10 -20.19
C PRO A 58 -4.50 1.20 -19.11
N VAL A 59 -4.06 1.20 -17.85
CA VAL A 59 -4.94 1.33 -16.68
C VAL A 59 -4.53 2.52 -15.83
N SER A 60 -5.51 3.11 -15.18
CA SER A 60 -5.33 4.15 -14.17
C SER A 60 -5.64 3.55 -12.80
N VAL A 61 -4.75 3.79 -11.83
CA VAL A 61 -4.89 3.27 -10.47
C VAL A 61 -5.07 4.44 -9.52
N ILE A 62 -6.11 4.38 -8.71
CA ILE A 62 -6.39 5.36 -7.66
C ILE A 62 -6.41 4.63 -6.33
N VAL A 63 -5.61 5.12 -5.39
CA VAL A 63 -5.47 4.53 -4.06
C VAL A 63 -5.86 5.56 -3.00
N ASP A 64 -6.85 5.21 -2.18
CA ASP A 64 -7.19 5.95 -0.98
C ASP A 64 -6.68 5.16 0.22
N ALA A 65 -5.58 5.61 0.81
CA ALA A 65 -4.95 4.98 1.96
C ALA A 65 -5.47 5.65 3.24
N VAL A 66 -6.35 4.94 3.94
CA VAL A 66 -7.00 5.45 5.16
C VAL A 66 -6.45 4.70 6.36
N PHE A 67 -5.90 5.45 7.31
CA PHE A 67 -5.28 4.91 8.52
C PHE A 67 -6.16 5.16 9.74
N ALA A 68 -6.21 4.19 10.65
CA ALA A 68 -6.86 4.39 11.94
C ALA A 68 -6.05 5.38 12.78
N ARG A 69 -6.73 6.40 13.32
CA ARG A 69 -6.06 7.36 14.16
C ARG A 69 -5.75 6.73 15.52
N PRO A 70 -4.48 6.78 16.00
CA PRO A 70 -4.13 6.23 17.30
C PRO A 70 -4.89 6.92 18.44
N LYS A 71 -5.16 6.18 19.50
CA LYS A 71 -5.80 6.74 20.71
C LYS A 71 -5.02 7.90 21.31
N SER A 72 -3.69 7.88 21.18
CA SER A 72 -2.82 8.96 21.66
C SER A 72 -3.06 10.30 20.98
N HIS A 73 -3.73 10.31 19.83
CA HIS A 73 -4.11 11.53 19.12
C HIS A 73 -5.44 12.13 19.62
N LEU A 74 -6.12 11.44 20.51
CA LEU A 74 -7.49 11.80 20.90
C LEU A 74 -7.54 12.31 22.33
N THR A 75 -8.44 13.27 22.56
CA THR A 75 -8.85 13.75 23.89
C THR A 75 -10.36 13.59 24.04
N LYS A 76 -10.89 13.92 25.21
CA LYS A 76 -12.34 13.91 25.43
C LYS A 76 -13.11 14.83 24.49
N SER A 77 -12.46 15.91 24.01
CA SER A 77 -13.07 16.89 23.13
C SER A 77 -12.77 16.66 21.65
N GLY A 78 -12.04 15.59 21.29
CA GLY A 78 -11.73 15.25 19.91
C GLY A 78 -10.25 15.10 19.66
N VAL A 79 -9.78 15.45 18.47
CA VAL A 79 -8.40 15.31 18.07
C VAL A 79 -7.53 16.37 18.71
N LYS A 80 -6.37 15.98 19.27
CA LYS A 80 -5.41 16.93 19.84
C LYS A 80 -4.90 17.91 18.78
N ALA A 81 -4.68 19.15 19.19
CA ALA A 81 -4.08 20.16 18.32
C ALA A 81 -2.66 19.76 17.85
N SER A 82 -1.93 19.01 18.69
CA SER A 82 -0.58 18.53 18.38
C SER A 82 -0.55 17.27 17.50
N ALA A 83 -1.69 16.63 17.24
CA ALA A 83 -1.73 15.43 16.41
C ALA A 83 -1.35 15.75 14.97
N PRO A 84 -0.60 14.85 14.29
CA PRO A 84 -0.24 15.07 12.89
C PRO A 84 -1.48 15.20 12.00
N ALA A 85 -1.41 16.09 11.02
CA ALA A 85 -2.50 16.26 10.06
C ALA A 85 -2.64 15.06 9.12
N LEU A 86 -1.52 14.39 8.82
CA LEU A 86 -1.49 13.25 7.90
C LEU A 86 -0.76 12.06 8.52
N PRO A 87 -1.11 10.84 8.09
CA PRO A 87 -0.35 9.65 8.44
C PRO A 87 1.10 9.77 7.98
N ARG A 88 2.00 9.10 8.70
CA ARG A 88 3.45 9.20 8.50
C ARG A 88 3.97 8.59 7.19
N PRO A 89 3.46 7.41 6.72
CA PRO A 89 4.03 6.80 5.53
C PRO A 89 3.94 7.70 4.29
N ASP A 90 4.98 7.67 3.46
CA ASP A 90 5.03 8.45 2.23
C ASP A 90 4.08 7.87 1.17
N VAL A 91 3.44 8.73 0.40
CA VAL A 91 2.46 8.30 -0.61
C VAL A 91 3.10 7.44 -1.71
N ASP A 92 4.34 7.69 -2.07
CA ASP A 92 5.06 6.88 -3.06
C ASP A 92 5.26 5.44 -2.59
N ASN A 93 5.61 5.23 -1.32
CA ASN A 93 5.76 3.89 -0.75
C ASN A 93 4.43 3.16 -0.60
N LEU A 94 3.36 3.89 -0.31
CA LEU A 94 2.00 3.32 -0.28
C LEU A 94 1.56 2.89 -1.68
N GLY A 95 1.79 3.73 -2.67
CA GLY A 95 1.47 3.42 -4.06
C GLY A 95 2.27 2.25 -4.60
N LYS A 96 3.57 2.20 -4.28
CA LYS A 96 4.43 1.08 -4.70
C LYS A 96 3.96 -0.26 -4.13
N ALA A 97 3.58 -0.29 -2.86
CA ALA A 97 3.07 -1.51 -2.24
C ALA A 97 1.82 -2.05 -2.96
N VAL A 98 0.90 -1.16 -3.31
CA VAL A 98 -0.31 -1.54 -4.05
C VAL A 98 0.02 -2.01 -5.47
N LEU A 99 0.87 -1.27 -6.19
CA LEU A 99 1.26 -1.66 -7.54
C LEU A 99 1.96 -3.02 -7.56
N ASP A 100 2.87 -3.27 -6.61
CA ASP A 100 3.55 -4.57 -6.51
C ASP A 100 2.56 -5.71 -6.25
N ALA A 101 1.54 -5.46 -5.44
CA ALA A 101 0.47 -6.45 -5.21
C ALA A 101 -0.38 -6.68 -6.46
N LEU A 102 -0.73 -5.61 -7.17
CA LEU A 102 -1.55 -5.71 -8.38
C LEU A 102 -0.83 -6.39 -9.54
N GLN A 103 0.50 -6.36 -9.59
CA GLN A 103 1.28 -7.06 -10.61
C GLN A 103 0.97 -8.56 -10.61
N GLU A 104 0.70 -9.15 -9.45
CA GLU A 104 0.36 -10.56 -9.36
C GLU A 104 -0.97 -10.90 -10.05
N VAL A 105 -1.83 -9.92 -10.26
CA VAL A 105 -3.17 -10.09 -10.83
C VAL A 105 -3.24 -9.61 -12.26
N MET A 106 -2.76 -8.40 -12.53
CA MET A 106 -2.89 -7.77 -13.84
C MET A 106 -1.63 -7.82 -14.71
N GLY A 107 -0.53 -8.37 -14.18
CA GLY A 107 0.74 -8.41 -14.88
C GLY A 107 1.57 -7.15 -14.65
N ASP A 108 2.55 -6.92 -15.52
CA ASP A 108 3.53 -5.85 -15.38
C ASP A 108 2.88 -4.48 -15.23
N ASP A 109 3.42 -3.65 -14.33
CA ASP A 109 2.96 -2.29 -14.09
C ASP A 109 3.29 -1.30 -15.22
N THR A 110 3.98 -1.75 -16.27
CA THR A 110 4.17 -0.94 -17.49
C THR A 110 2.85 -0.54 -18.13
N ASN A 111 1.77 -1.26 -17.86
CA ASN A 111 0.43 -0.91 -18.31
C ASN A 111 -0.24 0.18 -17.48
N VAL A 112 0.34 0.56 -16.34
CA VAL A 112 -0.20 1.65 -15.51
C VAL A 112 0.20 2.99 -16.12
N SER A 113 -0.78 3.71 -16.62
CA SER A 113 -0.56 5.02 -17.25
C SER A 113 -0.68 6.17 -16.25
N ARG A 114 -1.37 5.94 -15.14
CA ARG A 114 -1.59 6.96 -14.12
C ARG A 114 -1.74 6.30 -12.75
N LEU A 115 -1.09 6.90 -11.76
CA LEU A 115 -1.22 6.49 -10.37
C LEU A 115 -1.55 7.74 -9.53
N LEU A 116 -2.66 7.69 -8.82
CA LEU A 116 -3.03 8.72 -7.85
C LEU A 116 -3.13 8.08 -6.47
N VAL A 117 -2.37 8.58 -5.52
CA VAL A 117 -2.38 8.08 -4.14
C VAL A 117 -2.68 9.23 -3.19
N GLU A 118 -3.69 9.05 -2.37
CA GLU A 118 -4.03 9.96 -1.29
C GLU A 118 -4.00 9.20 0.02
N LYS A 119 -3.54 9.86 1.07
CA LYS A 119 -3.55 9.30 2.42
C LYS A 119 -4.32 10.21 3.35
N SER A 120 -4.99 9.60 4.32
CA SER A 120 -5.79 10.35 5.29
C SER A 120 -5.98 9.53 6.57
N TRP A 121 -6.41 10.24 7.63
CA TRP A 121 -6.89 9.58 8.83
C TRP A 121 -8.37 9.24 8.66
N GLY A 122 -8.75 8.05 9.10
CA GLY A 122 -10.14 7.68 9.23
C GLY A 122 -10.80 8.38 10.42
N THR A 123 -12.09 8.40 10.42
CA THR A 123 -12.90 8.97 11.50
C THR A 123 -13.05 8.01 12.67
#